data_094637172dc9bc029b811c3e71764cca
#
_entry.id   094637172dc9bc029b811c3e71764cca
#
_cell.length_a   1.000
_cell.length_b   1.000
_cell.length_c   1.000
_cell.angle_alpha   90.00
_cell.angle_beta   90.00
_cell.angle_gamma   90.00
#
_symmetry.space_group_name_H-M   'P 1'
#
loop_
_entity.id
_entity.type
_entity.pdbx_description
1 polymer ?
#
loop_
_entity_poly.entity_id
_entity_poly.type
_entity_poly.pdbx_seq_one_letter_code
_entity_poly.pdbx_strand_id
1 'polypeptide(L)' 'MTTPATAIKTEIRELIDLQIQVFGQPTPLTPFELEDCRRRAEKINSLGRELDQLNMRGIQLEEWRKVS' A
#
# COMPACT_ATOMS: atom_id res chain seq x y z
N MET A 1 15.00 14.04 4.97
CA MET A 1 14.03 14.12 3.85
C MET A 1 13.49 12.77 3.51
N THR A 2 12.17 12.67 3.42
CA THR A 2 11.53 11.41 3.06
C THR A 2 11.50 11.27 1.54
N THR A 3 11.98 10.14 1.02
CA THR A 3 11.87 9.88 -0.42
C THR A 3 10.40 9.59 -0.76
N PRO A 4 9.98 9.80 -2.03
CA PRO A 4 8.63 9.44 -2.44
C PRO A 4 8.27 7.99 -2.14
N ALA A 5 9.20 7.07 -2.34
CA ALA A 5 8.98 5.66 -2.05
C ALA A 5 8.74 5.42 -0.56
N THR A 6 9.50 6.07 0.31
CA THR A 6 9.34 5.95 1.76
C THR A 6 7.99 6.51 2.22
N ALA A 7 7.59 7.65 1.67
CA ALA A 7 6.29 8.25 1.99
C ALA A 7 5.14 7.31 1.59
N ILE A 8 5.22 6.70 0.42
CA ILE A 8 4.21 5.76 -0.05
C ILE A 8 4.16 4.52 0.84
N LYS A 9 5.31 3.97 1.21
CA LYS A 9 5.39 2.81 2.11
C LYS A 9 4.75 3.11 3.46
N THR A 10 5.02 4.28 4.01
CA THR A 10 4.45 4.70 5.29
C THR A 10 2.93 4.80 5.20
N GLU A 11 2.43 5.41 4.13
CA GLU A 11 1.00 5.54 3.92
C GLU A 11 0.31 4.19 3.76
N ILE A 12 0.90 3.29 2.99
CA ILE A 12 0.39 1.91 2.84
C ILE A 12 0.32 1.22 4.20
N ARG A 13 1.37 1.34 4.99
CA ARG A 13 1.43 0.71 6.31
C ARG A 13 0.35 1.25 7.24
N GLU A 14 0.14 2.55 7.25
CA GLU A 14 -0.91 3.16 8.06
C GLU A 14 -2.30 2.68 7.64
N LEU A 15 -2.53 2.58 6.35
CA LEU A 15 -3.80 2.09 5.83
C LEU A 15 -4.02 0.61 6.18
N ILE A 16 -2.97 -0.21 6.10
CA ILE A 16 -3.04 -1.62 6.49
C ILE A 16 -3.34 -1.73 7.99
N ASP A 17 -2.69 -0.92 8.81
CA ASP A 17 -2.95 -0.93 10.25
C ASP A 17 -4.40 -0.60 10.56
N LEU A 18 -4.98 0.36 9.86
CA LEU A 18 -6.40 0.69 10.01
C LEU A 18 -7.30 -0.47 9.60
N GLN A 19 -6.95 -1.17 8.52
CA GLN A 19 -7.69 -2.36 8.11
C GLN A 19 -7.66 -3.45 9.17
N ILE A 20 -6.49 -3.70 9.74
CA ILE A 20 -6.34 -4.69 10.79
C ILE A 20 -7.18 -4.33 12.00
N GLN A 21 -7.20 -3.06 12.40
CA GLN A 21 -8.00 -2.60 13.53
C GLN A 21 -9.50 -2.81 13.28
N VAL A 22 -9.97 -2.51 12.08
CA VAL A 22 -11.38 -2.67 11.73
C VAL A 22 -11.77 -4.15 11.72
N PHE A 23 -10.97 -5.00 11.10
CA PHE A 23 -11.25 -6.43 11.04
C PHE A 23 -11.04 -7.15 12.37
N GLY A 24 -10.26 -6.56 13.27
CA GLY A 24 -10.02 -7.09 14.60
C GLY A 24 -11.13 -6.79 15.60
N GLN A 25 -12.16 -6.02 15.23
CA GLN A 25 -13.25 -5.70 16.12
C GLN A 25 -14.11 -6.94 16.40
N PRO A 26 -14.58 -7.10 17.66
CA PRO A 26 -15.42 -8.25 18.01
C PRO A 26 -16.84 -8.18 17.44
N THR A 27 -17.25 -7.02 16.95
CA THR A 27 -18.58 -6.82 16.37
C THR A 27 -18.55 -6.94 14.86
N PRO A 28 -19.66 -7.40 14.23
CA PRO A 28 -19.72 -7.46 12.77
C PRO A 28 -19.60 -6.05 12.16
N LEU A 29 -19.00 -5.99 10.98
CA LEU A 29 -18.85 -4.74 10.28
C LEU A 29 -20.19 -4.26 9.74
N THR A 30 -20.46 -2.97 9.92
CA THR A 30 -21.62 -2.34 9.30
C THR A 30 -21.38 -2.17 7.80
N PRO A 31 -22.45 -2.04 6.98
CA PRO A 31 -22.26 -1.75 5.56
C PRO A 31 -21.40 -0.51 5.29
N PHE A 32 -21.49 0.48 6.17
CA PHE A 32 -20.68 1.70 6.07
C PHE A 32 -19.21 1.41 6.28
N GLU A 33 -18.89 0.59 7.27
CA GLU A 33 -17.51 0.19 7.55
C GLU A 33 -16.94 -0.67 6.43
N LEU A 34 -17.74 -1.55 5.84
CA LEU A 34 -17.33 -2.34 4.70
C LEU A 34 -16.99 -1.47 3.50
N GLU A 35 -17.78 -0.44 3.24
CA GLU A 35 -17.51 0.53 2.18
C GLU A 35 -16.19 1.24 2.39
N ASP A 36 -15.93 1.68 3.62
CA ASP A 36 -14.66 2.33 3.97
C ASP A 36 -13.48 1.38 3.79
N CYS A 37 -13.63 0.14 4.19
CA CYS A 37 -12.59 -0.87 4.00
C CYS A 37 -12.29 -1.08 2.52
N ARG A 38 -13.33 -1.12 1.70
CA ARG A 38 -13.17 -1.28 0.26
C ARG A 38 -12.40 -0.12 -0.36
N ARG A 39 -12.76 1.11 -0.02
CA ARG A 39 -12.06 2.30 -0.49
C ARG A 39 -10.60 2.30 -0.04
N ARG A 40 -10.36 1.90 1.17
CA ARG A 40 -9.01 1.82 1.72
C ARG A 40 -8.18 0.77 0.99
N ALA A 41 -8.79 -0.39 0.71
CA ALA A 41 -8.12 -1.44 -0.05
C ALA A 41 -7.76 -0.97 -1.47
N GLU A 42 -8.66 -0.26 -2.12
CA GLU A 42 -8.38 0.30 -3.45
C GLU A 42 -7.23 1.29 -3.40
N LYS A 43 -7.18 2.11 -2.37
CA LYS A 43 -6.09 3.07 -2.20
C LYS A 43 -4.77 2.38 -1.94
N ILE A 44 -4.77 1.34 -1.13
CA ILE A 44 -3.57 0.53 -0.88
C ILE A 44 -3.05 -0.07 -2.19
N ASN A 45 -3.94 -0.61 -3.00
CA ASN A 45 -3.55 -1.18 -4.29
C ASN A 45 -2.97 -0.11 -5.24
N SER A 46 -3.57 1.06 -5.27
CA SER A 46 -3.10 2.16 -6.09
C SER A 46 -1.71 2.63 -5.66
N LEU A 47 -1.51 2.78 -4.36
CA LEU A 47 -0.21 3.15 -3.80
C LEU A 47 0.84 2.07 -4.05
N GLY A 48 0.44 0.80 -3.97
CA GLY A 48 1.32 -0.31 -4.27
C GLY A 48 1.82 -0.27 -5.71
N ARG A 49 0.94 0.07 -6.64
CA ARG A 49 1.33 0.23 -8.06
C ARG A 49 2.30 1.39 -8.25
N GLU A 50 2.06 2.51 -7.59
CA GLU A 50 2.97 3.64 -7.64
C GLU A 50 4.35 3.27 -7.10
N LEU A 51 4.37 2.54 -5.99
CA LEU A 51 5.61 2.09 -5.39
C LEU A 51 6.37 1.16 -6.31
N ASP A 52 5.67 0.23 -6.96
CA ASP A 52 6.27 -0.68 -7.92
C ASP A 52 6.90 0.09 -9.10
N GLN A 53 6.20 1.09 -9.61
CA GLN A 53 6.72 1.92 -10.69
C GLN A 53 7.98 2.67 -10.29
N LEU A 54 7.99 3.21 -9.08
CA LEU A 54 9.17 3.90 -8.57
C LEU A 54 10.35 2.95 -8.37
N ASN A 55 10.09 1.77 -7.84
CA ASN A 55 11.11 0.75 -7.65
C ASN A 55 11.66 0.25 -8.98
N MET A 56 10.81 0.05 -9.96
CA MET A 56 11.23 -0.37 -11.29
C MET A 56 12.12 0.65 -11.96
N ARG A 57 11.81 1.93 -11.81
CA ARG A 57 12.65 3.00 -12.36
C ARG A 57 14.03 3.05 -11.74
N GLY A 58 14.11 2.77 -10.43
CA GLY A 58 15.38 2.83 -9.71
C GLY A 58 16.24 1.58 -9.85
N ILE A 59 15.60 0.42 -9.92
CA ILE A 59 16.28 -0.87 -9.85
C ILE A 59 16.46 -1.51 -11.23
N GLN A 60 15.59 -1.20 -12.14
CA GLN A 60 15.45 -1.89 -13.42
C GLN A 60 16.76 -1.99 -14.20
N LEU A 61 17.53 -0.93 -14.27
CA LEU A 61 18.76 -0.91 -15.04
C LEU A 61 19.84 -1.77 -14.41
N GLU A 62 19.97 -1.75 -13.10
CA GLU A 62 21.00 -2.51 -12.40
C GLU A 62 20.68 -3.99 -12.33
N GLU A 63 19.44 -4.34 -12.06
CA GLU A 63 19.01 -5.73 -11.97
C GLU A 63 19.06 -6.43 -13.33
N TRP A 64 18.69 -5.74 -14.38
CA TRP A 64 18.79 -6.28 -15.73
C TRP A 64 20.23 -6.61 -16.10
N ARG A 65 21.16 -5.79 -15.69
CA ARG A 65 22.58 -6.05 -15.94
C ARG A 65 23.10 -7.25 -15.17
N LYS A 66 22.60 -7.49 -13.98
CA LYS A 66 23.00 -8.64 -13.18
C LYS A 66 22.47 -9.95 -13.73
N VAL A 67 21.28 -9.92 -14.29
CA VAL A 67 20.63 -11.11 -14.84
C VAL A 67 21.14 -11.43 -16.24
N SER A 68 21.60 -10.44 -16.95
CA SER A 68 22.19 -10.63 -18.27
C SER A 68 23.67 -10.97 -18.14
#